data_0d9c93ad5dd51850ed283e32753488b1
#
_entry.id   0d9c93ad5dd51850ed283e32753488b1
#
_cell.length_a   1.000
_cell.length_b   1.000
_cell.length_c   1.000
_cell.angle_alpha   90.00
_cell.angle_beta   90.00
_cell.angle_gamma   90.00
#
_symmetry.space_group_name_H-M   'P 1'
#
loop_
_entity.id
_entity.type
_entity.pdbx_description
1 polymer ?
#
loop_
_entity_poly.entity_id
_entity_poly.type
_entity_poly.pdbx_seq_one_letter_code
_entity_poly.pdbx_strand_id
1 'polypeptide(L)' 'MEKICNVKNRSGSHVVYSIPEMGVRRSFAPGEIKKVTYEELERLTY' A
#
# COMPACT_ATOMS: atom_id res chain seq x y z
N MET A 1 8.38 10.66 14.40
CA MET A 1 7.15 9.87 14.55
C MET A 1 6.57 9.58 13.17
N GLU A 2 6.31 8.34 12.88
CA GLU A 2 5.75 7.97 11.59
C GLU A 2 4.26 8.23 11.56
N LYS A 3 3.82 8.76 10.43
CA LYS A 3 2.39 8.92 10.19
C LYS A 3 1.87 7.72 9.43
N ILE A 4 0.71 7.25 9.84
CA ILE A 4 0.08 6.08 9.25
C ILE A 4 -1.24 6.51 8.62
N CYS A 5 -1.55 5.98 7.46
CA CYS A 5 -2.82 6.24 6.82
C CYS A 5 -3.45 4.94 6.36
N ASN A 6 -4.74 4.98 6.13
CA ASN A 6 -5.48 3.84 5.61
C ASN A 6 -5.53 3.93 4.10
N VAL A 7 -5.22 2.82 3.44
CA VAL A 7 -5.25 2.73 1.98
C VAL A 7 -6.24 1.66 1.60
N LYS A 8 -7.17 2.00 0.74
CA LYS A 8 -8.19 1.09 0.28
C LYS A 8 -7.98 0.78 -1.21
N ASN A 9 -8.10 -0.48 -1.55
CA ASN A 9 -8.08 -0.89 -2.95
C ASN A 9 -9.48 -0.68 -3.52
N ARG A 10 -9.62 0.32 -4.37
CA ARG A 10 -10.91 0.67 -4.99
C ARG A 10 -11.07 0.08 -6.39
N SER A 11 -10.06 -0.64 -6.87
CA SER A 11 -10.21 -1.35 -8.13
C SER A 11 -10.99 -2.63 -7.89
N GLY A 12 -11.52 -3.22 -8.89
CA GLY A 12 -12.27 -4.46 -8.75
C GLY A 12 -11.40 -5.70 -8.77
N SER A 13 -10.09 -5.56 -8.65
CA SER A 13 -9.19 -6.70 -8.77
C SER A 13 -8.10 -6.62 -7.71
N HIS A 14 -7.42 -7.73 -7.53
CA HIS A 14 -6.31 -7.85 -6.60
C HIS A 14 -5.12 -7.04 -7.10
N VAL A 15 -4.51 -6.26 -6.21
CA VAL A 15 -3.38 -5.41 -6.54
C VAL A 15 -2.20 -5.76 -5.65
N VAL A 16 -1.01 -5.85 -6.23
CA VAL A 16 0.21 -6.14 -5.50
C VAL A 16 1.26 -5.08 -5.81
N TYR A 17 1.89 -4.57 -4.76
CA TYR A 17 3.01 -3.65 -4.88
C TYR A 17 4.25 -4.25 -4.26
N SER A 18 5.40 -3.87 -4.77
CA SER A 18 6.64 -4.17 -4.07
C SER A 18 7.53 -2.94 -4.11
N ILE A 19 8.21 -2.70 -3.00
CA ILE A 19 9.11 -1.56 -2.84
C ILE A 19 10.46 -2.11 -2.43
N PRO A 20 11.31 -2.47 -3.39
CA PRO A 20 12.60 -3.10 -3.08
C PRO A 20 13.50 -2.27 -2.18
N GLU A 21 13.43 -0.95 -2.32
CA GLU A 21 14.22 -0.03 -1.50
C GLU A 21 13.94 -0.18 -0.02
N MET A 22 12.71 -0.54 0.32
CA MET A 22 12.29 -0.68 1.70
C MET A 22 12.14 -2.13 2.13
N GLY A 23 12.33 -3.05 1.21
CA GLY A 23 12.11 -4.46 1.48
C GLY A 23 10.67 -4.77 1.81
N VAL A 24 9.74 -4.02 1.24
CA VAL A 24 8.31 -4.12 1.56
C VAL A 24 7.55 -4.68 0.38
N ARG A 25 6.58 -5.54 0.70
CA ARG A 25 5.66 -6.06 -0.30
C ARG A 25 4.25 -6.01 0.28
N ARG A 26 3.33 -5.44 -0.48
CA ARG A 26 1.93 -5.29 -0.06
C ARG A 26 1.00 -5.87 -1.10
N SER A 27 -0.02 -6.54 -0.64
CA SER A 27 -1.08 -7.02 -1.51
C SER A 27 -2.42 -6.56 -0.96
N PHE A 28 -3.33 -6.20 -1.86
CA PHE A 28 -4.65 -5.69 -1.50
C PHE A 28 -5.69 -6.45 -2.29
N ALA A 29 -6.58 -7.12 -1.58
CA ALA A 29 -7.77 -7.71 -2.21
C ALA A 29 -8.75 -6.59 -2.56
N PRO A 30 -9.70 -6.84 -3.49
CA PRO A 30 -10.70 -5.82 -3.82
C PRO A 30 -11.44 -5.36 -2.57
N GLY A 31 -11.46 -4.05 -2.34
CA GLY A 31 -12.13 -3.47 -1.18
C GLY A 31 -11.37 -3.56 0.12
N GLU A 32 -10.21 -4.16 0.11
CA GLU A 32 -9.42 -4.30 1.33
C GLU A 32 -8.81 -2.97 1.75
N ILE A 33 -8.75 -2.74 3.07
CA ILE A 33 -8.14 -1.54 3.65
C ILE A 33 -6.97 -1.98 4.52
N LYS A 34 -5.82 -1.36 4.31
CA LYS A 34 -4.63 -1.62 5.10
C LYS A 34 -4.02 -0.32 5.58
N LYS A 35 -3.32 -0.38 6.71
CA LYS A 35 -2.58 0.75 7.25
C LYS A 35 -1.17 0.72 6.71
N VAL A 36 -0.73 1.83 6.16
CA VAL A 36 0.64 1.97 5.66
C VAL A 36 1.20 3.31 6.13
N THR A 37 2.52 3.42 6.18
CA THR A 37 3.15 4.68 6.54
C THR A 37 3.11 5.65 5.37
N TYR A 38 3.22 6.94 5.65
CA TYR A 38 3.25 7.95 4.60
C TYR A 38 4.45 7.76 3.69
N GLU A 39 5.59 7.39 4.26
CA GLU A 39 6.78 7.14 3.45
C GLU A 39 6.54 6.02 2.45
N GLU A 40 5.93 4.95 2.91
CA GLU A 40 5.58 3.83 2.04
C GLU A 40 4.57 4.26 0.99
N LEU A 41 3.58 5.05 1.40
CA LEU A 41 2.54 5.52 0.48
C LEU A 41 3.13 6.35 -0.66
N GLU A 42 4.11 7.19 -0.37
CA GLU A 42 4.75 8.01 -1.39
C GLU A 42 5.44 7.16 -2.44
N ARG A 43 5.87 5.98 -2.08
CA ARG A 43 6.58 5.07 -2.99
C ARG A 43 5.66 4.08 -3.68
N LEU A 44 4.40 4.03 -3.27
CA LEU A 44 3.40 3.16 -3.88
C LEU A 44 2.79 3.84 -5.09
N THR A 45 3.60 4.14 -6.08
CA THR A 45 3.11 4.75 -7.31
C THR A 45 3.10 3.72 -8.41
N TYR A 46 2.06 3.76 -9.21
CA TYR A 46 1.95 2.85 -10.36
C TYR A 46 1.12 3.50 -11.46
#